data_67932194c79fe20685c36c64c77d505b
#
_entry.id   67932194c79fe20685c36c64c77d505b
#
_cell.length_a   1.000
_cell.length_b   1.000
_cell.length_c   1.000
_cell.angle_alpha   90.00
_cell.angle_beta   90.00
_cell.angle_gamma   90.00
#
_symmetry.space_group_name_H-M   'P 1'
#
loop_
_entity.id
_entity.type
_entity.pdbx_description
1 polymer ?
#
loop_
_entity_poly.entity_id
_entity_poly.type
_entity_poly.pdbx_seq_one_letter_code
_entity_poly.pdbx_strand_id
1 'polypeptide(L)'
;MKIVNESFPQALEAKFGPVFNKWPFPLSDFQKWAIYSAYNGFDTLVCAPTGSGKTLPADFIIEHTVGRGKRVIYTTPIKALSNDKLAEMTEKFPNISFGLLTGDNKFNPEAQVLIMTTEIYLNTLLKLMFMKSQEDYDPTKLSLDFNMNIDEELGFVIHDEIHYINDRDRGHIWEKAIMNQPKHIPYIGLSATIASPERLCQWSESPNKANRGQIYLCVDKIRNVPIEHCAFLTIQDSSYKNLKELSTLNTCNKLVRLKYQAVSYTHLTLPTILLV
;
A
#
# COMPACT_ATOMS: atom_id res chain seq x y z
N MET A 1 -10.53 3.96 16.41
CA MET A 1 -10.06 2.81 15.62
C MET A 1 -11.06 1.69 15.70
N LYS A 2 -11.43 1.11 14.58
CA LYS A 2 -12.24 -0.10 14.53
C LYS A 2 -11.37 -1.22 13.95
N ILE A 3 -10.99 -2.17 14.81
CA ILE A 3 -10.27 -3.36 14.38
C ILE A 3 -11.29 -4.34 13.85
N VAL A 4 -11.08 -4.84 12.64
CA VAL A 4 -11.98 -5.75 11.97
C VAL A 4 -11.23 -7.03 11.65
N ASN A 5 -11.35 -7.99 12.55
CA ASN A 5 -10.80 -9.35 12.47
C ASN A 5 -11.90 -10.41 12.60
N GLU A 6 -13.15 -9.99 12.56
CA GLU A 6 -14.34 -10.82 12.65
C GLU A 6 -15.03 -10.99 11.30
N SER A 7 -15.87 -11.99 11.17
CA SER A 7 -16.64 -12.26 9.96
C SER A 7 -17.52 -11.07 9.59
N PHE A 8 -17.63 -10.81 8.28
CA PHE A 8 -18.47 -9.71 7.80
C PHE A 8 -19.94 -10.01 8.08
N PRO A 9 -20.70 -9.06 8.72
CA PRO A 9 -22.07 -9.32 9.14
C PRO A 9 -23.02 -9.63 7.97
N GLN A 10 -23.82 -10.69 8.09
CA GLN A 10 -24.76 -11.12 7.05
C GLN A 10 -25.74 -10.02 6.62
N ALA A 11 -26.20 -9.19 7.56
CA ALA A 11 -27.09 -8.07 7.25
C ALA A 11 -26.43 -7.03 6.34
N LEU A 12 -25.14 -6.77 6.52
CA LEU A 12 -24.35 -5.90 5.64
C LEU A 12 -24.02 -6.61 4.33
N GLU A 13 -23.76 -7.91 4.35
CA GLU A 13 -23.50 -8.70 3.16
C GLU A 13 -24.69 -8.69 2.20
N ALA A 14 -25.92 -8.79 2.70
CA ALA A 14 -27.13 -8.66 1.89
C ALA A 14 -27.22 -7.28 1.23
N LYS A 15 -26.84 -6.21 1.95
CA LYS A 15 -26.85 -4.84 1.42
C LYS A 15 -25.75 -4.60 0.38
N PHE A 16 -24.56 -5.14 0.61
CA PHE A 16 -23.40 -4.97 -0.26
C PHE A 16 -23.23 -6.06 -1.32
N GLY A 17 -24.13 -7.04 -1.36
CA GLY A 17 -24.12 -8.12 -2.34
C GLY A 17 -23.91 -7.65 -3.78
N PRO A 18 -24.65 -6.63 -4.29
CA PRO A 18 -24.44 -6.10 -5.63
C PRO A 18 -23.03 -5.57 -5.90
N VAL A 19 -22.35 -5.07 -4.85
CA VAL A 19 -20.96 -4.61 -4.93
C VAL A 19 -20.00 -5.79 -4.96
N PHE A 20 -20.19 -6.78 -4.08
CA PHE A 20 -19.31 -7.93 -3.94
C PHE A 20 -19.41 -8.91 -5.13
N ASN A 21 -20.58 -9.00 -5.75
CA ASN A 21 -20.83 -9.86 -6.91
C ASN A 21 -20.13 -9.39 -8.21
N LYS A 22 -19.42 -8.28 -8.17
CA LYS A 22 -18.56 -7.86 -9.29
C LYS A 22 -17.43 -8.87 -9.56
N TRP A 23 -17.00 -9.59 -8.53
CA TRP A 23 -15.92 -10.57 -8.65
C TRP A 23 -16.48 -11.98 -8.81
N PRO A 24 -15.88 -12.81 -9.70
CA PRO A 24 -16.36 -14.18 -9.97
C PRO A 24 -16.01 -15.17 -8.84
N PHE A 25 -15.47 -14.70 -7.72
CA PHE A 25 -15.08 -15.50 -6.57
C PHE A 25 -15.54 -14.81 -5.26
N PRO A 26 -15.72 -15.59 -4.18
CA PRO A 26 -16.10 -15.04 -2.90
C PRO A 26 -14.98 -14.18 -2.31
N LEU A 27 -15.34 -13.01 -1.82
CA LEU A 27 -14.39 -12.14 -1.12
C LEU A 27 -14.14 -12.64 0.31
N SER A 28 -12.91 -12.49 0.77
CA SER A 28 -12.57 -12.71 2.19
C SER A 28 -13.15 -11.60 3.08
N ASP A 29 -13.28 -11.87 4.37
CA ASP A 29 -13.87 -10.90 5.30
C ASP A 29 -13.10 -9.59 5.35
N PHE A 30 -11.76 -9.62 5.35
CA PHE A 30 -10.97 -8.40 5.36
C PHE A 30 -11.18 -7.55 4.09
N GLN A 31 -11.37 -8.19 2.92
CA GLN A 31 -11.67 -7.50 1.66
C GLN A 31 -13.05 -6.84 1.71
N LYS A 32 -14.06 -7.57 2.20
CA LYS A 32 -15.43 -7.04 2.38
C LYS A 32 -15.43 -5.82 3.31
N TRP A 33 -14.71 -5.92 4.43
CA TRP A 33 -14.60 -4.81 5.39
C TRP A 33 -13.83 -3.62 4.81
N ALA A 34 -12.76 -3.84 4.07
CA ALA A 34 -12.00 -2.76 3.44
C ALA A 34 -12.84 -2.03 2.36
N ILE A 35 -13.59 -2.78 1.56
CA ILE A 35 -14.53 -2.20 0.58
C ILE A 35 -15.65 -1.43 1.29
N TYR A 36 -16.25 -2.00 2.35
CA TYR A 36 -17.26 -1.33 3.14
C TYR A 36 -16.77 0.01 3.73
N SER A 37 -15.58 -0.02 4.31
CA SER A 37 -14.95 1.16 4.89
C SER A 37 -14.71 2.25 3.84
N ALA A 38 -14.11 1.89 2.71
CA ALA A 38 -13.84 2.81 1.61
C ALA A 38 -15.13 3.37 0.98
N TYR A 39 -16.14 2.53 0.79
CA TYR A 39 -17.45 2.96 0.28
C TYR A 39 -18.10 4.04 1.14
N ASN A 40 -17.95 3.94 2.47
CA ASN A 40 -18.47 4.91 3.43
C ASN A 40 -17.53 6.10 3.69
N GLY A 41 -16.41 6.20 2.99
CA GLY A 41 -15.48 7.32 3.10
C GLY A 41 -14.63 7.32 4.38
N PHE A 42 -14.42 6.15 4.99
CA PHE A 42 -13.52 6.02 6.15
C PHE A 42 -12.08 5.75 5.71
N ASP A 43 -11.14 6.27 6.49
CA ASP A 43 -9.75 5.87 6.37
C ASP A 43 -9.60 4.39 6.70
N THR A 44 -8.75 3.69 5.95
CA THR A 44 -8.62 2.22 6.05
C THR A 44 -7.15 1.81 6.03
N LEU A 45 -6.77 0.91 6.92
CA LEU A 45 -5.48 0.22 6.87
C LEU A 45 -5.72 -1.27 6.63
N VAL A 46 -5.18 -1.79 5.53
CA VAL A 46 -5.22 -3.22 5.19
C VAL A 46 -3.85 -3.83 5.46
N CYS A 47 -3.81 -4.80 6.36
CA CYS A 47 -2.62 -5.58 6.68
C CYS A 47 -2.88 -7.05 6.35
N ALA A 48 -2.39 -7.49 5.19
CA ALA A 48 -2.60 -8.84 4.70
C ALA A 48 -1.36 -9.36 3.96
N PRO A 49 -1.05 -10.67 4.04
CA PRO A 49 0.13 -11.23 3.41
C PRO A 49 0.15 -11.01 1.89
N THR A 50 1.33 -11.11 1.29
CA THR A 50 1.46 -11.12 -0.17
C THR A 50 0.70 -12.34 -0.73
N GLY A 51 -0.06 -12.12 -1.81
CA GLY A 51 -0.90 -13.16 -2.42
C GLY A 51 -2.29 -13.35 -1.80
N SER A 52 -2.67 -12.56 -0.76
CA SER A 52 -4.01 -12.61 -0.16
C SER A 52 -5.07 -11.80 -0.92
N GLY A 53 -4.68 -11.06 -1.96
CA GLY A 53 -5.58 -10.16 -2.68
C GLY A 53 -5.81 -8.82 -2.00
N LYS A 54 -4.80 -8.31 -1.27
CA LYS A 54 -4.87 -7.01 -0.57
C LYS A 54 -5.09 -5.80 -1.50
N THR A 55 -4.81 -5.92 -2.80
CA THR A 55 -5.01 -4.87 -3.81
C THR A 55 -6.45 -4.75 -4.30
N LEU A 56 -7.28 -5.79 -4.10
CA LEU A 56 -8.65 -5.81 -4.58
C LEU A 56 -9.52 -4.66 -4.01
N PRO A 57 -9.43 -4.26 -2.73
CA PRO A 57 -10.08 -3.05 -2.25
C PRO A 57 -9.63 -1.76 -2.96
N ALA A 58 -8.36 -1.67 -3.38
CA ALA A 58 -7.88 -0.54 -4.16
C ALA A 58 -8.49 -0.50 -5.56
N ASP A 59 -8.66 -1.67 -6.20
CA ASP A 59 -9.34 -1.79 -7.47
C ASP A 59 -10.79 -1.27 -7.38
N PHE A 60 -11.50 -1.68 -6.32
CA PHE A 60 -12.84 -1.17 -6.06
C PHE A 60 -12.86 0.35 -5.90
N ILE A 61 -11.92 0.90 -5.13
CA ILE A 61 -11.82 2.35 -4.88
C ILE A 61 -11.62 3.11 -6.20
N ILE A 62 -10.74 2.62 -7.07
CA ILE A 62 -10.48 3.23 -8.37
C ILE A 62 -11.78 3.30 -9.18
N GLU A 63 -12.44 2.17 -9.41
CA GLU A 63 -13.68 2.14 -10.18
C GLU A 63 -14.79 2.98 -9.57
N HIS A 64 -14.99 2.86 -8.25
CA HIS A 64 -16.05 3.55 -7.53
C HIS A 64 -15.85 5.08 -7.52
N THR A 65 -14.61 5.53 -7.32
CA THR A 65 -14.28 6.96 -7.24
C THR A 65 -14.35 7.60 -8.61
N VAL A 66 -13.75 6.96 -9.62
CA VAL A 66 -13.79 7.43 -11.02
C VAL A 66 -15.23 7.42 -11.55
N GLY A 67 -16.01 6.40 -11.24
CA GLY A 67 -17.44 6.33 -11.62
C GLY A 67 -18.29 7.45 -11.01
N ARG A 68 -17.82 8.14 -9.97
CA ARG A 68 -18.44 9.32 -9.38
C ARG A 68 -17.88 10.65 -9.91
N GLY A 69 -17.07 10.60 -10.95
CA GLY A 69 -16.44 11.78 -11.57
C GLY A 69 -15.30 12.39 -10.73
N LYS A 70 -14.76 11.64 -9.77
CA LYS A 70 -13.62 12.08 -8.95
C LYS A 70 -12.35 11.37 -9.40
N ARG A 71 -11.21 11.96 -9.08
CA ARG A 71 -9.87 11.43 -9.39
C ARG A 71 -9.31 10.67 -8.20
N VAL A 72 -8.35 9.81 -8.47
CA VAL A 72 -7.63 9.01 -7.46
C VAL A 72 -6.14 9.27 -7.56
N ILE A 73 -5.47 9.40 -6.42
CA ILE A 73 -4.02 9.35 -6.33
C ILE A 73 -3.61 7.98 -5.78
N TYR A 74 -2.70 7.31 -6.49
CA TYR A 74 -2.10 6.05 -6.10
C TYR A 74 -0.61 6.27 -5.80
N THR A 75 -0.22 6.16 -4.54
CA THR A 75 1.19 6.38 -4.16
C THR A 75 1.94 5.07 -3.99
N THR A 76 3.20 5.04 -4.43
CA THR A 76 4.11 3.91 -4.28
C THR A 76 5.42 4.36 -3.61
N PRO A 77 6.17 3.45 -2.97
CA PRO A 77 7.41 3.82 -2.28
C PRO A 77 8.59 4.11 -3.20
N ILE A 78 8.60 3.59 -4.43
CA ILE A 78 9.72 3.72 -5.36
C ILE A 78 9.25 3.82 -6.81
N LYS A 79 10.03 4.48 -7.66
CA LYS A 79 9.73 4.70 -9.08
C LYS A 79 9.49 3.41 -9.89
N ALA A 80 10.25 2.36 -9.62
CA ALA A 80 10.09 1.07 -10.31
C ALA A 80 8.68 0.52 -10.11
N LEU A 81 8.20 0.49 -8.86
CA LEU A 81 6.83 0.05 -8.54
C LEU A 81 5.77 0.95 -9.16
N SER A 82 6.03 2.25 -9.34
CA SER A 82 5.10 3.14 -10.02
C SER A 82 4.92 2.75 -11.50
N ASN A 83 6.01 2.41 -12.19
CA ASN A 83 5.97 1.99 -13.58
C ASN A 83 5.26 0.64 -13.76
N ASP A 84 5.59 -0.34 -12.90
CA ASP A 84 4.95 -1.66 -12.92
C ASP A 84 3.45 -1.53 -12.65
N LYS A 85 3.08 -0.67 -11.70
CA LYS A 85 1.67 -0.42 -11.36
C LYS A 85 0.92 0.28 -12.49
N LEU A 86 1.55 1.21 -13.20
CA LEU A 86 0.94 1.84 -14.38
C LEU A 86 0.61 0.80 -15.46
N ALA A 87 1.54 -0.09 -15.78
CA ALA A 87 1.32 -1.14 -16.77
C ALA A 87 0.18 -2.07 -16.35
N GLU A 88 0.24 -2.60 -15.11
CA GLU A 88 -0.79 -3.48 -14.55
C GLU A 88 -2.19 -2.84 -14.58
N MET A 89 -2.31 -1.60 -14.10
CA MET A 89 -3.60 -0.93 -13.99
C MET A 89 -4.18 -0.51 -15.34
N THR A 90 -3.34 -0.11 -16.29
CA THR A 90 -3.78 0.24 -17.64
C THR A 90 -4.35 -0.98 -18.38
N GLU A 91 -3.72 -2.14 -18.22
CA GLU A 91 -4.23 -3.40 -18.78
C GLU A 91 -5.55 -3.82 -18.10
N LYS A 92 -5.60 -3.70 -16.78
CA LYS A 92 -6.75 -4.14 -15.99
C LYS A 92 -8.00 -3.28 -16.19
N PHE A 93 -7.85 -1.97 -16.39
CA PHE A 93 -8.94 -1.01 -16.48
C PHE A 93 -8.88 -0.21 -17.79
N PRO A 94 -9.24 -0.81 -18.92
CA PRO A 94 -9.09 -0.18 -20.26
C PRO A 94 -9.94 1.07 -20.45
N ASN A 95 -10.97 1.27 -19.63
CA ASN A 95 -11.89 2.43 -19.71
C ASN A 95 -11.51 3.56 -18.71
N ILE A 96 -10.44 3.41 -17.95
CA ILE A 96 -9.96 4.40 -16.99
C ILE A 96 -8.61 4.93 -17.47
N SER A 97 -8.45 6.25 -17.49
CA SER A 97 -7.18 6.86 -17.85
C SER A 97 -6.23 6.85 -16.65
N PHE A 98 -4.99 6.44 -16.90
CA PHE A 98 -3.90 6.42 -15.92
C PHE A 98 -2.80 7.38 -16.33
N GLY A 99 -2.20 8.02 -15.33
CA GLY A 99 -1.03 8.88 -15.49
C GLY A 99 0.06 8.51 -14.48
N LEU A 100 1.28 8.95 -14.77
CA LEU A 100 2.47 8.70 -13.97
C LEU A 100 3.19 10.00 -13.67
N LEU A 101 3.51 10.20 -12.39
CA LEU A 101 4.32 11.32 -11.92
C LEU A 101 5.45 10.79 -11.03
N THR A 102 6.66 10.86 -11.55
CA THR A 102 7.89 10.56 -10.81
C THR A 102 8.86 11.72 -10.96
N GLY A 103 9.97 11.73 -10.22
CA GLY A 103 10.95 12.81 -10.32
C GLY A 103 11.50 13.05 -11.73
N ASP A 104 11.49 12.02 -12.57
CA ASP A 104 12.10 12.05 -13.90
C ASP A 104 11.07 11.92 -15.04
N ASN A 105 9.84 11.51 -14.72
CA ASN A 105 8.84 11.20 -15.75
C ASN A 105 7.48 11.79 -15.39
N LYS A 106 6.89 12.47 -16.38
CA LYS A 106 5.53 12.99 -16.30
C LYS A 106 4.75 12.51 -17.53
N PHE A 107 3.82 11.59 -17.29
CA PHE A 107 2.98 11.02 -18.32
C PHE A 107 1.51 11.21 -17.95
N ASN A 108 0.69 11.70 -18.86
CA ASN A 108 -0.75 11.90 -18.74
C ASN A 108 -1.20 12.51 -17.38
N PRO A 109 -0.78 13.73 -17.03
CA PRO A 109 -1.06 14.33 -15.71
C PRO A 109 -2.54 14.66 -15.48
N GLU A 110 -3.35 14.68 -16.53
CA GLU A 110 -4.80 14.93 -16.48
C GLU A 110 -5.62 13.62 -16.27
N ALA A 111 -4.95 12.48 -16.12
CA ALA A 111 -5.60 11.19 -15.97
C ALA A 111 -6.53 11.13 -14.75
N GLN A 112 -7.54 10.26 -14.82
CA GLN A 112 -8.46 9.99 -13.72
C GLN A 112 -7.76 9.35 -12.51
N VAL A 113 -6.72 8.55 -12.75
CA VAL A 113 -5.88 7.96 -11.71
C VAL A 113 -4.43 8.38 -11.93
N LEU A 114 -3.85 9.07 -10.95
CA LEU A 114 -2.45 9.46 -10.97
C LEU A 114 -1.61 8.56 -10.07
N ILE A 115 -0.71 7.81 -10.68
CA ILE A 115 0.28 7.00 -9.97
C ILE A 115 1.52 7.86 -9.75
N MET A 116 2.00 7.93 -8.51
CA MET A 116 3.16 8.73 -8.16
C MET A 116 3.92 8.17 -6.97
N THR A 117 5.17 8.60 -6.78
CA THR A 117 5.85 8.25 -5.53
C THR A 117 5.31 9.09 -4.37
N THR A 118 5.42 8.55 -3.15
CA THR A 118 4.91 9.24 -1.95
C THR A 118 5.60 10.58 -1.73
N GLU A 119 6.86 10.75 -2.14
CA GLU A 119 7.58 12.02 -2.11
C GLU A 119 6.93 13.08 -3.00
N ILE A 120 6.53 12.71 -4.21
CA ILE A 120 5.85 13.64 -5.14
C ILE A 120 4.52 14.06 -4.54
N TYR A 121 3.77 13.11 -3.99
CA TYR A 121 2.50 13.41 -3.32
C TYR A 121 2.70 14.38 -2.14
N LEU A 122 3.66 14.11 -1.26
CA LEU A 122 3.98 15.01 -0.14
C LEU A 122 4.37 16.41 -0.64
N ASN A 123 5.26 16.50 -1.63
CA ASN A 123 5.68 17.79 -2.18
C ASN A 123 4.49 18.57 -2.77
N THR A 124 3.55 17.88 -3.40
CA THR A 124 2.30 18.48 -3.90
C THR A 124 1.45 19.05 -2.76
N LEU A 125 1.27 18.31 -1.67
CA LEU A 125 0.54 18.78 -0.50
C LEU A 125 1.20 19.99 0.15
N LEU A 126 2.53 19.98 0.30
CA LEU A 126 3.27 21.11 0.88
C LEU A 126 3.19 22.36 -0.01
N LYS A 127 3.32 22.21 -1.33
CA LYS A 127 3.11 23.31 -2.28
C LYS A 127 1.70 23.90 -2.15
N LEU A 128 0.68 23.03 -2.08
CA LEU A 128 -0.71 23.47 -1.92
C LEU A 128 -0.91 24.22 -0.61
N MET A 129 -0.36 23.74 0.49
CA MET A 129 -0.44 24.43 1.79
C MET A 129 0.25 25.80 1.75
N PHE A 130 1.43 25.87 1.16
CA PHE A 130 2.15 27.12 0.99
C PHE A 130 1.35 28.13 0.14
N MET A 131 0.78 27.67 -0.97
CA MET A 131 -0.04 28.53 -1.84
C MET A 131 -1.29 29.04 -1.10
N LYS A 132 -1.99 28.17 -0.35
CA LYS A 132 -3.16 28.57 0.46
C LYS A 132 -2.83 29.55 1.58
N SER A 133 -1.58 29.64 2.00
CA SER A 133 -1.13 30.62 3.01
C SER A 133 -0.83 32.02 2.44
N GLN A 134 -0.82 32.19 1.13
CA GLN A 134 -0.62 33.51 0.49
C GLN A 134 -1.92 34.31 0.50
N GLU A 135 -1.83 35.63 0.70
CA GLU A 135 -2.99 36.52 0.72
C GLU A 135 -3.76 36.56 -0.60
N ASP A 136 -3.04 36.40 -1.73
CA ASP A 136 -3.60 36.40 -3.09
C ASP A 136 -3.89 35.00 -3.64
N TYR A 137 -4.21 34.05 -2.77
CA TYR A 137 -4.50 32.66 -3.19
C TYR A 137 -5.70 32.58 -4.13
N ASP A 138 -5.45 32.15 -5.36
CA ASP A 138 -6.45 31.87 -6.38
C ASP A 138 -6.41 30.37 -6.74
N PRO A 139 -7.44 29.60 -6.39
CA PRO A 139 -7.48 28.16 -6.67
C PRO A 139 -7.48 27.82 -8.16
N THR A 140 -7.78 28.78 -9.04
CA THR A 140 -7.76 28.58 -10.51
C THR A 140 -6.35 28.71 -11.10
N LYS A 141 -5.41 29.27 -10.35
CA LYS A 141 -4.00 29.51 -10.77
C LYS A 141 -3.01 28.54 -10.10
N LEU A 142 -3.46 27.32 -9.80
CA LEU A 142 -2.63 26.30 -9.17
C LEU A 142 -1.43 25.93 -10.06
N SER A 143 -0.22 26.33 -9.66
CA SER A 143 1.04 25.93 -10.29
C SER A 143 1.55 24.61 -9.67
N LEU A 144 0.73 23.57 -9.70
CA LEU A 144 1.16 22.21 -9.38
C LEU A 144 1.83 21.57 -10.60
N ASP A 145 2.59 20.51 -10.38
CA ASP A 145 3.21 19.74 -11.47
C ASP A 145 2.17 19.05 -12.37
N PHE A 146 0.90 19.09 -11.96
CA PHE A 146 -0.27 18.60 -12.69
C PHE A 146 -1.49 19.50 -12.37
N ASN A 147 -2.41 19.58 -13.32
CA ASN A 147 -3.61 20.38 -13.17
C ASN A 147 -4.69 19.57 -12.43
N MET A 148 -4.84 19.78 -11.13
CA MET A 148 -5.87 19.15 -10.29
C MET A 148 -6.20 20.07 -9.12
N ASN A 149 -7.46 20.41 -8.96
CA ASN A 149 -7.95 20.96 -7.70
C ASN A 149 -8.14 19.81 -6.68
N ILE A 150 -7.13 19.64 -5.79
CA ILE A 150 -7.12 18.54 -4.83
C ILE A 150 -8.37 18.54 -3.95
N ASP A 151 -8.87 19.71 -3.53
CA ASP A 151 -10.03 19.80 -2.65
C ASP A 151 -11.34 19.37 -3.34
N GLU A 152 -11.46 19.65 -4.63
CA GLU A 152 -12.70 19.41 -5.38
C GLU A 152 -12.67 18.12 -6.21
N GLU A 153 -11.53 17.84 -6.85
CA GLU A 153 -11.43 16.72 -7.80
C GLU A 153 -10.97 15.41 -7.18
N LEU A 154 -10.11 15.47 -6.15
CA LEU A 154 -9.57 14.26 -5.52
C LEU A 154 -10.63 13.61 -4.63
N GLY A 155 -10.96 12.37 -4.92
CA GLY A 155 -11.95 11.61 -4.16
C GLY A 155 -11.33 10.61 -3.19
N PHE A 156 -10.13 10.09 -3.49
CA PHE A 156 -9.50 9.06 -2.67
C PHE A 156 -7.98 9.01 -2.88
N VAL A 157 -7.24 8.58 -1.85
CA VAL A 157 -5.80 8.32 -1.92
C VAL A 157 -5.51 6.86 -1.54
N ILE A 158 -4.71 6.18 -2.35
CA ILE A 158 -4.25 4.82 -2.11
C ILE A 158 -2.75 4.87 -1.82
N HIS A 159 -2.37 4.48 -0.61
CA HIS A 159 -0.97 4.33 -0.20
C HIS A 159 -0.56 2.87 -0.28
N ASP A 160 0.12 2.51 -1.36
CA ASP A 160 0.65 1.15 -1.49
C ASP A 160 1.93 0.98 -0.68
N GLU A 161 2.11 -0.23 -0.18
CA GLU A 161 3.25 -0.61 0.67
C GLU A 161 3.51 0.39 1.83
N ILE A 162 2.44 0.80 2.52
CA ILE A 162 2.50 1.80 3.59
C ILE A 162 3.43 1.41 4.75
N HIS A 163 3.88 0.16 4.82
CA HIS A 163 4.86 -0.27 5.83
C HIS A 163 6.21 0.46 5.74
N TYR A 164 6.51 1.12 4.62
CA TYR A 164 7.65 2.03 4.50
C TYR A 164 7.59 3.21 5.47
N ILE A 165 6.46 3.47 6.12
CA ILE A 165 6.37 4.43 7.24
C ILE A 165 7.31 4.08 8.40
N ASN A 166 7.71 2.81 8.52
CA ASN A 166 8.66 2.34 9.52
C ASN A 166 10.13 2.42 9.04
N ASP A 167 10.38 2.87 7.81
CA ASP A 167 11.73 3.09 7.31
C ASP A 167 12.43 4.20 8.10
N ARG A 168 13.69 3.96 8.53
CA ARG A 168 14.44 4.88 9.41
C ARG A 168 14.72 6.21 8.74
N ASP A 169 15.03 6.18 7.46
CA ASP A 169 15.48 7.37 6.73
C ASP A 169 14.31 8.08 6.04
N ARG A 170 13.35 7.33 5.50
CA ARG A 170 12.28 7.84 4.64
C ARG A 170 10.88 7.81 5.28
N GLY A 171 10.69 7.09 6.38
CA GLY A 171 9.35 6.89 7.00
C GLY A 171 8.60 8.18 7.29
N HIS A 172 9.32 9.25 7.66
CA HIS A 172 8.76 10.58 7.91
C HIS A 172 8.01 11.17 6.69
N ILE A 173 8.26 10.68 5.46
CA ILE A 173 7.57 11.11 4.24
C ILE A 173 6.12 10.64 4.28
N TRP A 174 5.88 9.38 4.64
CA TRP A 174 4.52 8.82 4.78
C TRP A 174 3.75 9.49 5.93
N GLU A 175 4.42 9.69 7.07
CA GLU A 175 3.81 10.41 8.20
C GLU A 175 3.34 11.81 7.77
N LYS A 176 4.23 12.59 7.16
CA LYS A 176 3.89 13.94 6.69
C LYS A 176 2.83 13.94 5.60
N ALA A 177 2.85 12.96 4.68
CA ALA A 177 1.83 12.84 3.65
C ALA A 177 0.43 12.64 4.26
N ILE A 178 0.28 11.70 5.21
CA ILE A 178 -0.97 11.46 5.92
C ILE A 178 -1.41 12.68 6.75
N MET A 179 -0.48 13.33 7.46
CA MET A 179 -0.79 14.51 8.28
C MET A 179 -1.30 15.69 7.47
N ASN A 180 -0.73 15.91 6.29
CA ASN A 180 -1.03 17.07 5.45
C ASN A 180 -2.13 16.81 4.41
N GLN A 181 -2.56 15.56 4.24
CA GLN A 181 -3.69 15.24 3.36
C GLN A 181 -4.98 15.89 3.89
N PRO A 182 -5.81 16.51 3.03
CA PRO A 182 -7.09 17.09 3.43
C PRO A 182 -7.97 16.07 4.16
N LYS A 183 -8.59 16.47 5.27
CA LYS A 183 -9.34 15.57 6.17
C LYS A 183 -10.58 14.95 5.52
N HIS A 184 -11.18 15.65 4.57
CA HIS A 184 -12.37 15.20 3.84
C HIS A 184 -12.04 14.18 2.74
N ILE A 185 -10.76 13.98 2.42
CA ILE A 185 -10.31 13.01 1.42
C ILE A 185 -9.87 11.74 2.16
N PRO A 186 -10.61 10.63 2.05
CA PRO A 186 -10.22 9.37 2.70
C PRO A 186 -9.01 8.74 2.02
N TYR A 187 -8.33 7.86 2.77
CA TYR A 187 -7.26 7.04 2.21
C TYR A 187 -7.38 5.57 2.59
N ILE A 188 -6.75 4.73 1.80
CA ILE A 188 -6.46 3.35 2.14
C ILE A 188 -4.96 3.13 2.12
N GLY A 189 -4.43 2.54 3.19
CA GLY A 189 -3.07 2.04 3.26
C GLY A 189 -3.04 0.53 3.04
N LEU A 190 -2.25 0.08 2.06
CA LEU A 190 -2.05 -1.34 1.78
C LEU A 190 -0.68 -1.77 2.30
N SER A 191 -0.64 -2.84 3.07
CA SER A 191 0.59 -3.37 3.65
C SER A 191 0.62 -4.89 3.65
N ALA A 192 1.80 -5.47 3.43
CA ALA A 192 2.00 -6.89 3.60
C ALA A 192 1.98 -7.27 5.10
N THR A 193 2.86 -6.66 5.89
CA THR A 193 2.96 -6.89 7.34
C THR A 193 3.52 -5.65 8.03
N ILE A 194 2.84 -5.19 9.06
CA ILE A 194 3.31 -4.17 10.00
C ILE A 194 3.36 -4.81 11.38
N ALA A 195 4.43 -4.58 12.13
CA ALA A 195 4.62 -5.19 13.45
C ALA A 195 3.54 -4.76 14.47
N SER A 196 3.05 -3.54 14.36
CA SER A 196 2.02 -2.99 15.26
C SER A 196 1.09 -2.05 14.47
N PRO A 197 0.20 -2.59 13.62
CA PRO A 197 -0.68 -1.77 12.78
C PRO A 197 -1.66 -0.93 13.62
N GLU A 198 -1.99 -1.39 14.83
CA GLU A 198 -2.85 -0.67 15.77
C GLU A 198 -2.22 0.67 16.18
N ARG A 199 -0.89 0.72 16.36
CA ARG A 199 -0.19 1.97 16.69
C ARG A 199 -0.28 3.00 15.58
N LEU A 200 -0.18 2.57 14.32
CA LEU A 200 -0.36 3.45 13.17
C LEU A 200 -1.78 4.02 13.13
N CYS A 201 -2.78 3.18 13.37
CA CYS A 201 -4.16 3.64 13.42
C CYS A 201 -4.41 4.62 14.58
N GLN A 202 -3.91 4.33 15.80
CA GLN A 202 -4.01 5.22 16.96
C GLN A 202 -3.32 6.56 16.71
N TRP A 203 -2.15 6.52 16.06
CA TRP A 203 -1.43 7.73 15.66
C TRP A 203 -2.23 8.54 14.65
N SER A 204 -2.84 7.91 13.66
CA SER A 204 -3.66 8.57 12.64
C SER A 204 -4.90 9.26 13.25
N GLU A 205 -5.53 8.64 14.24
CA GLU A 205 -6.69 9.22 14.95
C GLU A 205 -6.31 10.33 15.94
N SER A 206 -5.05 10.36 16.39
CA SER A 206 -4.62 11.27 17.44
C SER A 206 -4.80 12.75 17.07
N PRO A 207 -5.54 13.54 17.86
CA PRO A 207 -5.73 14.97 17.62
C PRO A 207 -4.42 15.77 17.56
N ASN A 208 -3.41 15.33 18.29
CA ASN A 208 -2.10 15.98 18.37
C ASN A 208 -1.15 15.57 17.25
N LYS A 209 -1.54 14.63 16.39
CA LYS A 209 -0.73 14.11 15.30
C LYS A 209 -1.47 14.22 13.97
N ALA A 210 -1.91 13.12 13.38
CA ALA A 210 -2.59 13.17 12.09
C ALA A 210 -4.04 13.67 12.17
N ASN A 211 -4.75 13.39 13.29
CA ASN A 211 -6.14 13.80 13.53
C ASN A 211 -7.10 13.48 12.37
N ARG A 212 -7.02 12.25 11.87
CA ARG A 212 -7.80 11.81 10.70
C ARG A 212 -9.23 11.37 11.04
N GLY A 213 -9.53 11.15 12.32
CA GLY A 213 -10.79 10.55 12.75
C GLY A 213 -10.72 9.02 12.77
N GLN A 214 -11.89 8.38 12.72
CA GLN A 214 -11.96 6.92 12.84
C GLN A 214 -11.32 6.21 11.64
N ILE A 215 -10.43 5.26 11.91
CA ILE A 215 -9.79 4.40 10.91
C ILE A 215 -10.23 2.94 11.11
N TYR A 216 -10.45 2.24 10.01
CA TYR A 216 -10.70 0.80 9.98
C TYR A 216 -9.39 0.05 9.77
N LEU A 217 -9.09 -0.87 10.69
CA LEU A 217 -7.96 -1.78 10.58
C LEU A 217 -8.46 -3.15 10.14
N CYS A 218 -8.21 -3.51 8.88
CA CYS A 218 -8.58 -4.80 8.29
C CYS A 218 -7.34 -5.69 8.24
N VAL A 219 -7.33 -6.75 9.04
CA VAL A 219 -6.18 -7.65 9.18
C VAL A 219 -6.52 -9.05 8.68
N ASP A 220 -5.66 -9.59 7.85
CA ASP A 220 -5.62 -11.01 7.53
C ASP A 220 -4.24 -11.57 7.87
N LYS A 221 -4.20 -12.67 8.61
CA LYS A 221 -2.97 -13.38 9.00
C LYS A 221 -2.78 -14.68 8.24
N ILE A 222 -3.77 -15.09 7.47
CA ILE A 222 -3.76 -16.36 6.76
C ILE A 222 -2.98 -16.20 5.46
N ARG A 223 -1.97 -17.02 5.26
CA ARG A 223 -1.27 -17.12 3.98
C ARG A 223 -1.89 -18.24 3.14
N ASN A 224 -2.38 -17.89 1.97
CA ASN A 224 -2.88 -18.86 1.00
C ASN A 224 -1.76 -19.77 0.46
N VAL A 225 -0.55 -19.21 0.32
CA VAL A 225 0.65 -19.96 -0.07
C VAL A 225 1.60 -19.98 1.13
N PRO A 226 1.84 -21.14 1.75
CA PRO A 226 2.78 -21.25 2.87
C PRO A 226 4.21 -20.90 2.41
N ILE A 227 4.95 -20.22 3.28
CA ILE A 227 6.37 -19.94 3.07
C ILE A 227 7.17 -20.95 3.89
N GLU A 228 8.06 -21.68 3.22
CA GLU A 228 9.10 -22.48 3.87
C GLU A 228 10.40 -21.68 3.84
N HIS A 229 10.97 -21.42 5.01
CA HIS A 229 12.28 -20.81 5.12
C HIS A 229 13.33 -21.92 5.05
N CYS A 230 14.17 -21.86 4.04
CA CYS A 230 15.26 -22.81 3.85
C CYS A 230 16.59 -22.06 3.98
N ALA A 231 17.54 -22.65 4.67
CA ALA A 231 18.91 -22.17 4.71
C ALA A 231 19.84 -23.24 4.15
N PHE A 232 20.85 -22.84 3.41
CA PHE A 232 21.91 -23.73 2.97
C PHE A 232 23.27 -23.13 3.32
N LEU A 233 24.21 -24.00 3.59
CA LEU A 233 25.57 -23.59 3.92
C LEU A 233 26.36 -23.36 2.62
N THR A 234 26.92 -22.16 2.47
CA THR A 234 27.87 -21.85 1.41
C THR A 234 29.27 -21.71 2.01
N ILE A 235 30.27 -22.23 1.34
CA ILE A 235 31.67 -21.97 1.70
C ILE A 235 32.13 -20.76 0.89
N GLN A 236 32.64 -19.77 1.60
CA GLN A 236 33.02 -18.46 1.04
C GLN A 236 34.27 -18.48 0.17
N ASP A 237 34.98 -19.60 0.09
CA ASP A 237 36.27 -19.65 -0.61
C ASP A 237 36.19 -20.40 -1.94
N SER A 238 36.81 -19.80 -2.94
CA SER A 238 36.95 -20.25 -4.33
C SER A 238 37.70 -21.57 -4.52
N SER A 239 37.95 -22.31 -3.47
CA SER A 239 38.68 -23.58 -3.48
C SER A 239 37.77 -24.79 -3.63
N TYR A 240 36.89 -24.81 -4.63
CA TYR A 240 36.32 -26.06 -5.14
C TYR A 240 37.41 -26.90 -5.82
N LYS A 241 38.50 -27.20 -5.11
CA LYS A 241 39.61 -27.97 -5.68
C LYS A 241 39.45 -29.47 -5.48
N ASN A 242 38.47 -29.94 -4.69
CA ASN A 242 38.28 -31.37 -4.42
C ASN A 242 36.83 -31.81 -4.61
N LEU A 243 36.58 -32.68 -5.57
CA LEU A 243 35.30 -33.36 -5.82
C LEU A 243 34.73 -34.08 -4.59
N LYS A 244 35.59 -34.52 -3.65
CA LYS A 244 35.17 -35.13 -2.37
C LYS A 244 34.54 -34.13 -1.44
N GLU A 245 35.01 -32.88 -1.38
CA GLU A 245 34.42 -31.83 -0.56
C GLU A 245 33.06 -31.40 -1.11
N LEU A 246 32.92 -31.39 -2.46
CA LEU A 246 31.63 -31.13 -3.11
C LEU A 246 30.58 -32.21 -2.75
N SER A 247 30.96 -33.46 -2.68
CA SER A 247 30.05 -34.56 -2.30
C SER A 247 29.66 -34.49 -0.83
N THR A 248 30.58 -34.06 0.04
CA THR A 248 30.30 -33.84 1.48
C THR A 248 29.42 -32.61 1.68
N LEU A 249 29.66 -31.54 0.92
CA LEU A 249 28.78 -30.37 0.90
C LEU A 249 27.37 -30.72 0.41
N ASN A 250 27.22 -31.46 -0.66
CA ASN A 250 25.93 -31.91 -1.16
C ASN A 250 25.21 -32.84 -0.17
N THR A 251 25.93 -33.55 0.67
CA THR A 251 25.37 -34.37 1.75
C THR A 251 25.01 -33.53 2.97
N CYS A 252 25.73 -32.44 3.26
CA CYS A 252 25.42 -31.47 4.30
C CYS A 252 24.35 -30.45 3.85
N ASN A 253 24.22 -30.18 2.57
CA ASN A 253 23.19 -29.31 1.98
C ASN A 253 21.83 -30.01 1.88
N LYS A 254 21.48 -30.87 2.83
CA LYS A 254 20.08 -31.15 3.11
C LYS A 254 19.50 -29.83 3.56
N LEU A 255 18.54 -29.30 2.81
CA LEU A 255 17.70 -28.18 3.19
C LEU A 255 17.33 -28.29 4.67
N VAL A 256 17.93 -27.45 5.50
CA VAL A 256 17.58 -27.35 6.91
C VAL A 256 16.25 -26.60 6.93
N ARG A 257 15.15 -27.31 7.05
CA ARG A 257 13.82 -26.72 7.31
C ARG A 257 13.86 -26.07 8.68
N LEU A 258 14.04 -24.78 8.71
CA LEU A 258 13.87 -24.02 9.93
C LEU A 258 12.37 -23.76 10.11
N LYS A 259 11.74 -24.53 11.02
CA LYS A 259 10.41 -24.18 11.52
C LYS A 259 10.55 -22.92 12.37
N TYR A 260 10.28 -21.78 11.79
CA TYR A 260 10.11 -20.55 12.57
C TYR A 260 8.71 -20.51 13.15
N GLN A 261 8.60 -20.53 14.47
CA GLN A 261 7.49 -19.91 15.16
C GLN A 261 7.62 -18.39 14.92
N ALA A 262 6.51 -17.75 14.56
CA ALA A 262 6.44 -16.34 14.18
C ALA A 262 7.11 -15.45 15.22
N VAL A 263 8.32 -14.99 14.92
CA VAL A 263 9.02 -13.94 15.65
C VAL A 263 9.21 -12.78 14.70
N SER A 264 8.77 -11.62 15.12
CA SER A 264 8.96 -10.35 14.44
C SER A 264 10.46 -10.09 14.22
N TYR A 265 10.92 -10.17 12.97
CA TYR A 265 12.31 -9.87 12.63
C TYR A 265 12.46 -8.45 12.12
N THR A 266 13.05 -7.63 12.97
CA THR A 266 13.83 -6.49 12.54
C THR A 266 15.30 -6.92 12.59
N HIS A 267 15.94 -7.00 11.43
CA HIS A 267 17.38 -7.19 11.22
C HIS A 267 18.02 -8.49 11.72
N LEU A 268 18.15 -9.45 10.81
CA LEU A 268 19.26 -10.40 10.83
C LEU A 268 20.28 -9.97 9.75
N THR A 269 21.33 -9.32 10.18
CA THR A 269 22.58 -9.27 9.40
C THR A 269 23.26 -10.62 9.54
N LEU A 270 22.86 -11.58 8.71
CA LEU A 270 23.66 -12.80 8.51
C LEU A 270 24.62 -12.53 7.34
N PRO A 271 25.91 -12.82 7.48
CA PRO A 271 26.83 -12.71 6.37
C PRO A 271 26.39 -13.66 5.28
N THR A 272 26.00 -13.11 4.14
CA THR A 272 25.80 -13.76 2.85
C THR A 272 25.02 -15.08 2.89
N ILE A 273 23.75 -15.02 3.24
CA ILE A 273 22.79 -16.12 2.96
C ILE A 273 21.99 -15.70 1.73
N LEU A 274 22.19 -16.38 0.62
CA LEU A 274 21.26 -16.32 -0.51
C LEU A 274 19.99 -17.07 -0.09
N LEU A 275 18.90 -16.33 0.10
CA LEU A 275 17.57 -16.89 0.23
C LEU A 275 17.04 -17.12 -1.20
N VAL A 276 16.81 -18.36 -1.56
CA VAL A 276 16.10 -18.76 -2.78
C VAL A 276 14.65 -19.06 -2.42
#